data_fe62efbd0751c236d92c672bd6c82830
#
_entry.id   fe62efbd0751c236d92c672bd6c82830
#
_cell.length_a   1.000
_cell.length_b   1.000
_cell.length_c   1.000
_cell.angle_alpha   90.00
_cell.angle_beta   90.00
_cell.angle_gamma   90.00
#
_symmetry.space_group_name_H-M   'P 1'
#
loop_
_entity.id
_entity.type
_entity.pdbx_description
1 polymer ?
#
loop_
_entity_poly.entity_id
_entity_poly.type
_entity_poly.pdbx_seq_one_letter_code
_entity_poly.pdbx_strand_id
1 'polypeptide(L)'
;MSDVQFGIGLRRLDDIAANAREAESLGFDFLTTGEHVFFYGPTGNGLISLAAAAGATSHIKLMSSITLVPLYPPALLAKQVSALDVVSRGRFNLGVGVGGEFA
;
A
#
# COMPACT_ATOMS: atom_id res chain seq x y z
N MET A 1 10.00 -8.53 24.62
CA MET A 1 9.63 -8.39 23.22
C MET A 1 8.77 -7.15 23.05
N SER A 2 9.07 -6.35 22.05
CA SER A 2 8.27 -5.16 21.79
C SER A 2 7.05 -5.49 20.93
N ASP A 3 5.90 -4.93 21.35
CA ASP A 3 4.67 -5.01 20.54
C ASP A 3 4.55 -3.84 19.56
N VAL A 4 5.54 -2.94 19.57
CA VAL A 4 5.56 -1.79 18.69
C VAL A 4 6.04 -2.21 17.31
N GLN A 5 5.28 -1.82 16.30
CA GLN A 5 5.64 -2.04 14.91
C GLN A 5 5.81 -0.71 14.21
N PHE A 6 6.75 -0.68 13.27
CA PHE A 6 7.07 0.54 12.52
C PHE A 6 6.79 0.34 11.05
N GLY A 7 6.05 1.28 10.49
CA GLY A 7 5.79 1.33 9.06
C GLY A 7 6.45 2.52 8.40
N ILE A 8 6.65 2.42 7.10
CA ILE A 8 7.20 3.50 6.30
C ILE A 8 6.34 3.68 5.05
N GLY A 9 6.11 4.94 4.68
CA GLY A 9 5.32 5.28 3.50
C GLY A 9 6.13 5.09 2.21
N LEU A 10 5.51 4.43 1.24
CA LEU A 10 6.07 4.26 -0.09
C LEU A 10 5.56 5.41 -0.97
N ARG A 11 6.32 6.50 -1.00
CA ARG A 11 5.87 7.75 -1.62
C ARG A 11 6.42 8.00 -3.02
N ARG A 12 7.53 7.38 -3.36
CA ARG A 12 8.17 7.59 -4.65
C ARG A 12 7.44 6.83 -5.74
N LEU A 13 7.30 7.47 -6.89
CA LEU A 13 6.68 6.85 -8.07
C LEU A 13 7.66 6.00 -8.85
N ASP A 14 8.95 6.34 -8.76
CA ASP A 14 10.02 5.64 -9.43
C ASP A 14 10.62 4.58 -8.50
N ASP A 15 11.06 3.50 -9.09
CA ASP A 15 11.82 2.44 -8.42
C ASP A 15 11.13 1.89 -7.15
N ILE A 16 9.84 1.65 -7.24
CA ILE A 16 9.04 1.11 -6.13
C ILE A 16 9.65 -0.20 -5.61
N ALA A 17 10.07 -1.08 -6.51
CA ALA A 17 10.64 -2.38 -6.14
C ALA A 17 11.89 -2.23 -5.27
N ALA A 18 12.82 -1.37 -5.67
CA ALA A 18 14.05 -1.16 -4.91
C ALA A 18 13.78 -0.53 -3.55
N ASN A 19 12.88 0.46 -3.50
CA ASN A 19 12.52 1.12 -2.23
C ASN A 19 11.83 0.13 -1.28
N ALA A 20 11.00 -0.74 -1.81
CA ALA A 20 10.33 -1.76 -1.00
C ALA A 20 11.32 -2.77 -0.44
N ARG A 21 12.27 -3.23 -1.27
CA ARG A 21 13.32 -4.15 -0.82
C ARG A 21 14.20 -3.52 0.25
N GLU A 22 14.53 -2.23 0.10
CA GLU A 22 15.32 -1.52 1.09
C GLU A 22 14.59 -1.45 2.43
N ALA A 23 13.30 -1.07 2.43
CA ALA A 23 12.49 -1.02 3.64
C ALA A 23 12.44 -2.38 4.34
N GLU A 24 12.27 -3.44 3.57
CA GLU A 24 12.26 -4.80 4.12
C GLU A 24 13.62 -5.15 4.76
N SER A 25 14.71 -4.84 4.08
CA SER A 25 16.05 -5.14 4.57
C SER A 25 16.41 -4.32 5.82
N LEU A 26 15.85 -3.12 5.96
CA LEU A 26 16.07 -2.27 7.13
C LEU A 26 15.24 -2.69 8.35
N GLY A 27 14.33 -3.64 8.19
CA GLY A 27 13.57 -4.19 9.30
C GLY A 27 12.26 -3.50 9.60
N PHE A 28 11.74 -2.68 8.68
CA PHE A 28 10.39 -2.12 8.86
C PHE A 28 9.35 -3.24 8.83
N ASP A 29 8.31 -3.09 9.64
CA ASP A 29 7.23 -4.09 9.73
C ASP A 29 6.19 -3.91 8.64
N PHE A 30 5.95 -2.67 8.20
CA PHE A 30 4.94 -2.33 7.22
C PHE A 30 5.46 -1.37 6.16
N LEU A 31 5.01 -1.60 4.92
CA LEU A 31 5.01 -0.60 3.86
C LEU A 31 3.59 -0.07 3.73
N THR A 32 3.44 1.25 3.67
CA THR A 32 2.13 1.87 3.56
C THR A 32 2.04 2.74 2.31
N THR A 33 0.84 2.87 1.78
CA THR A 33 0.54 3.83 0.72
C THR A 33 -0.71 4.61 1.09
N GLY A 34 -0.73 5.88 0.71
CA GLY A 34 -1.95 6.68 0.75
C GLY A 34 -2.62 6.70 -0.61
N GLU A 35 -3.73 7.40 -0.71
CA GLU A 35 -4.47 7.53 -1.96
C GLU A 35 -5.02 8.93 -2.12
N HIS A 36 -4.65 9.56 -3.24
CA HIS A 36 -5.22 10.82 -3.70
C HIS A 36 -5.36 10.72 -5.21
N VAL A 37 -6.53 11.07 -5.73
CA VAL A 37 -6.73 11.10 -7.19
C VAL A 37 -5.92 12.25 -7.77
N PHE A 38 -6.07 13.43 -7.17
CA PHE A 38 -5.28 14.62 -7.52
C PHE A 38 -4.70 15.22 -6.25
N PHE A 39 -3.47 15.67 -6.32
CA PHE A 39 -2.79 16.23 -5.15
C PHE A 39 -1.82 17.32 -5.62
N TYR A 40 -1.23 18.05 -4.68
CA TYR A 40 -0.31 19.16 -4.98
C TYR A 40 0.97 18.72 -5.66
N GLY A 41 1.39 17.50 -5.45
CA GLY A 41 2.58 16.92 -6.07
C GLY A 41 2.26 15.55 -6.64
N PRO A 42 3.25 14.92 -7.27
CA PRO A 42 3.06 13.57 -7.82
C PRO A 42 2.71 12.56 -6.73
N THR A 43 1.66 11.78 -6.97
CA THR A 43 1.30 10.66 -6.11
C THR A 43 1.06 9.44 -6.96
N GLY A 44 1.35 8.26 -6.42
CA GLY A 44 1.07 7.01 -7.10
C GLY A 44 -0.33 6.50 -6.81
N ASN A 45 -0.65 5.38 -7.42
CA ASN A 45 -1.85 4.65 -7.07
C ASN A 45 -1.52 3.68 -5.93
N GLY A 46 -2.26 3.76 -4.83
CA GLY A 46 -1.95 3.01 -3.63
C GLY A 46 -1.91 1.50 -3.84
N LEU A 47 -2.93 0.93 -4.45
CA LEU A 47 -3.01 -0.53 -4.63
C LEU A 47 -2.00 -1.02 -5.66
N ILE A 48 -1.80 -0.27 -6.74
CA ILE A 48 -0.80 -0.65 -7.76
C ILE A 48 0.61 -0.61 -7.17
N SER A 49 0.93 0.44 -6.41
CA SER A 49 2.23 0.54 -5.76
C SER A 49 2.46 -0.60 -4.77
N LEU A 50 1.44 -0.97 -4.01
CA LEU A 50 1.56 -2.10 -3.09
C LEU A 50 1.70 -3.43 -3.82
N ALA A 51 1.06 -3.60 -4.97
CA ALA A 51 1.23 -4.80 -5.79
C ALA A 51 2.67 -4.94 -6.28
N ALA A 52 3.26 -3.84 -6.75
CA ALA A 52 4.67 -3.81 -7.15
C ALA A 52 5.59 -4.14 -5.97
N ALA A 53 5.32 -3.56 -4.81
CA ALA A 53 6.08 -3.83 -3.60
C ALA A 53 5.94 -5.30 -3.16
N ALA A 54 4.74 -5.87 -3.28
CA ALA A 54 4.49 -7.26 -2.94
C ALA A 54 5.36 -8.21 -3.77
N GLY A 55 5.47 -7.94 -5.07
CA GLY A 55 6.28 -8.75 -5.97
C GLY A 55 7.78 -8.63 -5.71
N ALA A 56 8.22 -7.57 -5.06
CA ALA A 56 9.63 -7.29 -4.82
C ALA A 56 10.11 -7.71 -3.42
N THR A 57 9.21 -8.12 -2.55
CA THR A 57 9.52 -8.43 -1.15
C THR A 57 9.02 -9.81 -0.76
N SER A 58 9.43 -10.30 0.41
CA SER A 58 9.07 -11.64 0.85
C SER A 58 8.27 -11.70 2.15
N HIS A 59 8.46 -10.76 3.07
CA HIS A 59 7.86 -10.90 4.41
C HIS A 59 7.30 -9.60 4.99
N ILE A 60 7.71 -8.44 4.50
CA ILE A 60 7.19 -7.17 5.02
C ILE A 60 5.69 -7.08 4.73
N LYS A 61 4.93 -6.61 5.72
CA LYS A 61 3.49 -6.42 5.57
C LYS A 61 3.20 -5.17 4.77
N LEU A 62 2.10 -5.19 4.07
CA LEU A 62 1.68 -4.11 3.19
C LEU A 62 0.33 -3.58 3.68
N MET A 63 0.16 -2.26 3.68
CA MET A 63 -1.09 -1.67 4.14
C MET A 63 -1.44 -0.43 3.34
N SER A 64 -2.68 -0.37 2.87
CA SER A 64 -3.19 0.89 2.36
C SER A 64 -3.61 1.78 3.53
N SER A 65 -3.18 3.02 3.52
CA SER A 65 -3.46 3.96 4.59
C SER A 65 -3.73 5.33 3.98
N ILE A 66 -4.88 5.44 3.42
CA ILE A 66 -6.05 4.57 3.30
C ILE A 66 -6.44 4.36 1.85
N THR A 67 -7.30 3.37 1.58
CA THR A 67 -7.99 3.22 0.31
C THR A 67 -9.30 4.01 0.38
N LEU A 68 -9.54 4.86 -0.61
CA LEU A 68 -10.74 5.71 -0.68
C LEU A 68 -11.91 4.89 -1.24
N VAL A 69 -12.56 4.15 -0.39
CA VAL A 69 -13.62 3.21 -0.78
C VAL A 69 -14.71 3.83 -1.66
N PRO A 70 -15.18 5.07 -1.42
CA PRO A 70 -16.22 5.65 -2.27
C PRO A 70 -15.86 5.81 -3.75
N LEU A 71 -14.58 5.75 -4.10
CA LEU A 71 -14.14 5.89 -5.49
C LEU A 71 -14.24 4.60 -6.29
N TYR A 72 -14.53 3.48 -5.64
CA TYR A 72 -14.51 2.17 -6.28
C TYR A 72 -15.90 1.56 -6.36
N PRO A 73 -16.28 0.98 -7.49
CA PRO A 73 -17.38 0.02 -7.48
C PRO A 73 -17.04 -1.11 -6.52
N PRO A 74 -17.93 -1.51 -5.62
CA PRO A 74 -17.60 -2.49 -4.59
C PRO A 74 -17.07 -3.82 -5.11
N ALA A 75 -17.63 -4.32 -6.19
CA ALA A 75 -17.18 -5.57 -6.78
C ALA A 75 -15.76 -5.47 -7.35
N LEU A 76 -15.41 -4.31 -7.92
CA LEU A 76 -14.07 -4.07 -8.43
C LEU A 76 -13.05 -4.02 -7.30
N LEU A 77 -13.37 -3.29 -6.25
CA LEU A 77 -12.47 -3.20 -5.09
C LEU A 77 -12.26 -4.58 -4.46
N ALA A 78 -13.32 -5.34 -4.29
CA ALA A 78 -13.22 -6.70 -3.75
C ALA A 78 -12.30 -7.57 -4.60
N LYS A 79 -12.39 -7.46 -5.91
CA LYS A 79 -11.53 -8.20 -6.82
C LYS A 79 -10.06 -7.79 -6.70
N GLN A 80 -9.81 -6.49 -6.63
CA GLN A 80 -8.45 -5.96 -6.50
C GLN A 80 -7.82 -6.36 -5.17
N VAL A 81 -8.57 -6.28 -4.09
CA VAL A 81 -8.11 -6.66 -2.74
C VAL A 81 -7.79 -8.15 -2.70
N SER A 82 -8.68 -8.97 -3.24
CA SER A 82 -8.48 -10.42 -3.34
C SER A 82 -7.23 -10.78 -4.12
N ALA A 83 -7.03 -10.12 -5.27
CA ALA A 83 -5.86 -10.34 -6.10
C ALA A 83 -4.57 -9.93 -5.35
N LEU A 84 -4.61 -8.81 -4.66
CA LEU A 84 -3.45 -8.33 -3.92
C LEU A 84 -3.13 -9.24 -2.73
N ASP A 85 -4.15 -9.81 -2.09
CA ASP A 85 -3.95 -10.81 -1.05
C ASP A 85 -3.17 -12.01 -1.57
N VAL A 86 -3.54 -12.50 -2.74
CA VAL A 86 -2.85 -13.64 -3.37
C VAL A 86 -1.41 -13.26 -3.77
N VAL A 87 -1.24 -12.13 -4.45
CA VAL A 87 0.08 -11.67 -4.91
C VAL A 87 1.02 -11.44 -3.72
N SER A 88 0.51 -10.92 -2.63
CA SER A 88 1.30 -10.62 -1.44
C SER A 88 1.46 -11.83 -0.51
N ARG A 89 0.85 -12.95 -0.83
CA ARG A 89 0.84 -14.16 0.02
C ARG A 89 0.31 -13.86 1.42
N GLY A 90 -0.81 -13.15 1.46
CA GLY A 90 -1.50 -12.87 2.72
C GLY A 90 -0.90 -11.74 3.55
N ARG A 91 -0.01 -10.91 2.96
CA ARG A 91 0.64 -9.81 3.69
C ARG A 91 -0.10 -8.48 3.59
N PHE A 92 -1.15 -8.41 2.77
CA PHE A 92 -1.86 -7.17 2.54
C PHE A 92 -2.92 -6.92 3.61
N ASN A 93 -2.94 -5.71 4.10
CA ASN A 93 -3.91 -5.19 5.06
C ASN A 93 -4.61 -4.00 4.43
N LEU A 94 -5.93 -4.08 4.30
CA LEU A 94 -6.73 -3.02 3.69
C LEU A 94 -7.15 -2.00 4.74
N GLY A 95 -6.57 -0.81 4.66
CA GLY A 95 -7.04 0.33 5.44
C GLY A 95 -8.03 1.13 4.60
N VAL A 96 -9.16 1.48 5.15
CA VAL A 96 -10.23 2.12 4.42
C VAL A 96 -10.59 3.48 5.01
N GLY A 97 -11.08 4.35 4.15
CA GLY A 97 -11.57 5.66 4.53
C GLY A 97 -12.42 6.25 3.44
N VAL A 98 -13.01 7.39 3.73
CA VAL A 98 -13.90 8.09 2.79
C VAL A 98 -13.22 9.27 2.12
N GLY A 99 -12.04 9.67 2.61
CA GLY A 99 -11.34 10.84 2.12
C GLY A 99 -11.80 12.13 2.76
N GLY A 100 -11.15 13.19 2.40
CA GLY A 100 -11.47 14.54 2.83
C GLY A 100 -11.66 15.44 1.62
N GLU A 101 -11.50 16.75 1.81
CA GLU A 101 -11.74 17.72 0.76
C GLU A 101 -10.74 17.62 -0.40
N PHE A 102 -9.60 16.94 -0.20
CA PHE A 102 -8.59 16.74 -1.23
C PHE A 102 -8.55 15.30 -1.77
N ALA A 103 -9.54 14.53 -1.45
CA ALA A 103 -9.67 13.20 -1.97
C ALA A 103 -10.16 13.22 -3.40
#